data_e28e2f99dd2a5da1ea3048651ef655ab
#
_entry.id   e28e2f99dd2a5da1ea3048651ef655ab
#
_cell.length_a   1.000
_cell.length_b   1.000
_cell.length_c   1.000
_cell.angle_alpha   90.00
_cell.angle_beta   90.00
_cell.angle_gamma   90.00
#
_symmetry.space_group_name_H-M   'P 1'
#
loop_
_entity.id
_entity.type
_entity.pdbx_description
1 polymer ?
#
loop_
_entity_poly.entity_id
_entity_poly.type
_entity_poly.pdbx_seq_one_letter_code
_entity_poly.pdbx_strand_id
1 'polypeptide(L)'
;MSKVPFTTKEKLEEIAKVYPTPFHLYDEAGIRKNAENLKKAFAWNKGFKEYFAVKATPNPFLINILREYGCGCDCSSITELMLSKAIGAVGDDIMFSSNDTPPAEFKYADDIGAIINLDDITHIDILEKTLGYLPKKLSCRYNPGGYFSIANNIMDNPGDAKYGMTTEQLFEAFKIMKSKGVEEFGIHAFLASNTVTNEYYPTLAKTLFEVAVKLKEETGAHIKFINLSGGIGIPYRPDQEGNDIFAIGAGVEKVYNEVLVPAGMDDVAIYTELGRFMLAPYGALVTRAINEKHTHKEYIGVDACAVNLMRPAIYGAYHHITVMGKENEPCDYKYDVTGSLCENNDKFAIDRMLPKVDMGDLLFIHDTGAHGFAMGYNYNGKLKSAEILLKEDGSFQMIRRAETPADYFATFDCFDFYKKVTE
;
A
#
# COMPACT_ATOMS: atom_id res chain seq x y z
N MET A 1 6.61 -20.32 -8.63
CA MET A 1 6.80 -19.80 -10.03
C MET A 1 8.05 -18.94 -10.08
N SER A 2 8.87 -19.04 -11.11
CA SER A 2 10.03 -18.15 -11.26
C SER A 2 9.55 -16.70 -11.37
N LYS A 3 10.19 -15.77 -10.66
CA LYS A 3 9.97 -14.33 -10.84
C LYS A 3 10.53 -13.92 -12.21
N VAL A 4 9.66 -13.41 -13.07
CA VAL A 4 10.04 -12.98 -14.43
C VAL A 4 9.87 -11.47 -14.52
N PRO A 5 10.86 -10.72 -15.02
CA PRO A 5 10.70 -9.30 -15.29
C PRO A 5 9.56 -9.05 -16.29
N PHE A 6 8.78 -8.02 -16.07
CA PHE A 6 7.69 -7.64 -16.99
C PHE A 6 8.17 -6.87 -18.23
N THR A 7 9.48 -6.75 -18.39
CA THR A 7 10.11 -6.07 -19.54
C THR A 7 11.47 -6.70 -19.86
N THR A 8 12.08 -6.32 -21.00
CA THR A 8 13.35 -6.86 -21.46
C THR A 8 14.54 -5.94 -21.13
N LYS A 9 15.76 -6.50 -21.20
CA LYS A 9 17.00 -5.71 -21.05
C LYS A 9 17.07 -4.56 -22.05
N GLU A 10 16.70 -4.81 -23.31
CA GLU A 10 16.75 -3.83 -24.40
C GLU A 10 15.84 -2.63 -24.08
N LYS A 11 14.62 -2.91 -23.58
CA LYS A 11 13.69 -1.85 -23.18
C LYS A 11 14.22 -1.07 -21.97
N LEU A 12 14.82 -1.73 -21.00
CA LEU A 12 15.43 -1.05 -19.85
C LEU A 12 16.60 -0.15 -20.28
N GLU A 13 17.44 -0.62 -21.22
CA GLU A 13 18.52 0.22 -21.78
C GLU A 13 17.99 1.40 -22.60
N GLU A 14 16.86 1.22 -23.29
CA GLU A 14 16.17 2.31 -23.99
C GLU A 14 15.71 3.37 -22.99
N ILE A 15 15.06 2.96 -21.91
CA ILE A 15 14.59 3.85 -20.83
C ILE A 15 15.79 4.54 -20.16
N ALA A 16 16.85 3.79 -19.83
CA ALA A 16 18.02 4.30 -19.12
C ALA A 16 18.82 5.34 -19.93
N LYS A 17 18.71 5.35 -21.26
CA LYS A 17 19.29 6.41 -22.11
C LYS A 17 18.58 7.75 -21.95
N VAL A 18 17.28 7.73 -21.58
CA VAL A 18 16.46 8.94 -21.41
C VAL A 18 16.44 9.33 -19.93
N TYR A 19 16.25 8.34 -19.05
CA TYR A 19 16.16 8.50 -17.61
C TYR A 19 17.24 7.64 -16.94
N PRO A 20 18.33 8.24 -16.44
CA PRO A 20 19.41 7.48 -15.81
C PRO A 20 18.93 6.64 -14.63
N THR A 21 19.56 5.49 -14.42
CA THR A 21 19.37 4.68 -13.21
C THR A 21 19.90 5.42 -11.97
N PRO A 22 19.38 5.12 -10.75
CA PRO A 22 18.26 4.22 -10.52
C PRO A 22 16.92 4.88 -10.82
N PHE A 23 15.90 4.07 -11.15
CA PHE A 23 14.52 4.53 -11.25
C PHE A 23 13.54 3.42 -10.86
N HIS A 24 12.36 3.81 -10.38
CA HIS A 24 11.24 2.88 -10.25
C HIS A 24 10.50 2.78 -11.58
N LEU A 25 10.22 1.55 -12.02
CA LEU A 25 9.47 1.27 -13.23
C LEU A 25 8.16 0.58 -12.87
N TYR A 26 7.05 1.04 -13.45
CA TYR A 26 5.72 0.47 -13.25
C TYR A 26 5.16 -0.09 -14.55
N ASP A 27 4.50 -1.25 -14.48
CA ASP A 27 3.86 -1.95 -15.59
C ASP A 27 2.37 -1.59 -15.64
N GLU A 28 1.98 -0.73 -16.57
CA GLU A 28 0.58 -0.31 -16.75
C GLU A 28 -0.33 -1.50 -17.07
N ALA A 29 0.08 -2.40 -17.95
CA ALA A 29 -0.71 -3.55 -18.36
C ALA A 29 -1.02 -4.48 -17.18
N GLY A 30 -0.01 -4.77 -16.35
CA GLY A 30 -0.17 -5.57 -15.14
C GLY A 30 -1.09 -4.91 -14.12
N ILE A 31 -0.94 -3.60 -13.89
CA ILE A 31 -1.80 -2.83 -12.97
C ILE A 31 -3.27 -2.88 -13.42
N ARG A 32 -3.54 -2.61 -14.70
CA ARG A 32 -4.90 -2.66 -15.28
C ARG A 32 -5.51 -4.04 -15.14
N LYS A 33 -4.76 -5.07 -15.48
CA LYS A 33 -5.22 -6.47 -15.39
C LYS A 33 -5.57 -6.86 -13.96
N ASN A 34 -4.76 -6.44 -12.98
CA ASN A 34 -5.00 -6.73 -11.58
C ASN A 34 -6.26 -6.01 -11.04
N ALA A 35 -6.43 -4.73 -11.39
CA ALA A 35 -7.64 -3.97 -11.04
C ALA A 35 -8.91 -4.60 -11.63
N GLU A 36 -8.85 -5.03 -12.89
CA GLU A 36 -9.94 -5.76 -13.53
C GLU A 36 -10.28 -7.08 -12.82
N ASN A 37 -9.25 -7.86 -12.45
CA ASN A 37 -9.42 -9.12 -11.74
C ASN A 37 -10.06 -8.92 -10.37
N LEU A 38 -9.60 -7.94 -9.59
CA LEU A 38 -10.21 -7.61 -8.30
C LEU A 38 -11.69 -7.25 -8.45
N LYS A 39 -12.02 -6.38 -9.40
CA LYS A 39 -13.41 -6.01 -9.68
C LYS A 39 -14.29 -7.21 -10.05
N LYS A 40 -13.77 -8.13 -10.86
CA LYS A 40 -14.47 -9.37 -11.24
C LYS A 40 -14.65 -10.30 -10.04
N ALA A 41 -13.66 -10.46 -9.19
CA ALA A 41 -13.70 -11.34 -8.02
C ALA A 41 -14.78 -10.94 -7.00
N PHE A 42 -15.10 -9.65 -6.92
CA PHE A 42 -16.12 -9.12 -6.01
C PHE A 42 -17.38 -8.61 -6.72
N ALA A 43 -17.58 -8.94 -7.99
CA ALA A 43 -18.73 -8.49 -8.79
C ALA A 43 -20.09 -9.00 -8.25
N TRP A 44 -20.11 -10.02 -7.40
CA TRP A 44 -21.28 -10.53 -6.70
C TRP A 44 -21.87 -9.51 -5.71
N ASN A 45 -21.07 -8.61 -5.12
CA ASN A 45 -21.52 -7.53 -4.25
C ASN A 45 -21.69 -6.24 -5.06
N LYS A 46 -22.94 -5.79 -5.23
CA LYS A 46 -23.27 -4.60 -6.04
C LYS A 46 -22.66 -3.30 -5.50
N GLY A 47 -22.39 -3.25 -4.19
CA GLY A 47 -21.80 -2.11 -3.52
C GLY A 47 -20.28 -2.19 -3.41
N PHE A 48 -19.65 -3.23 -3.93
CA PHE A 48 -18.20 -3.41 -3.81
C PHE A 48 -17.42 -2.20 -4.28
N LYS A 49 -16.46 -1.76 -3.45
CA LYS A 49 -15.52 -0.70 -3.82
C LYS A 49 -14.13 -0.95 -3.22
N GLU A 50 -13.13 -0.90 -4.07
CA GLU A 50 -11.75 -0.82 -3.64
C GLU A 50 -11.40 0.65 -3.40
N TYR A 51 -10.84 0.95 -2.24
CA TYR A 51 -10.18 2.23 -1.93
C TYR A 51 -8.68 2.00 -1.91
N PHE A 52 -7.99 2.36 -2.98
CA PHE A 52 -6.55 2.15 -3.06
C PHE A 52 -5.83 2.88 -1.92
N ALA A 53 -5.03 2.14 -1.14
CA ALA A 53 -4.23 2.72 -0.04
C ALA A 53 -3.16 3.65 -0.60
N VAL A 54 -3.41 4.97 -0.57
CA VAL A 54 -2.53 6.00 -1.16
C VAL A 54 -1.12 5.92 -0.60
N LYS A 55 -0.95 5.63 0.69
CA LYS A 55 0.35 5.41 1.35
C LYS A 55 1.25 4.38 0.68
N ALA A 56 0.65 3.42 -0.01
CA ALA A 56 1.43 2.38 -0.68
C ALA A 56 2.21 2.92 -1.87
N THR A 57 1.58 3.82 -2.65
CA THR A 57 2.21 4.45 -3.82
C THR A 57 1.50 5.77 -4.14
N PRO A 58 1.90 6.89 -3.49
CA PRO A 58 1.25 8.18 -3.63
C PRO A 58 1.63 8.87 -4.95
N ASN A 59 1.22 8.29 -6.07
CA ASN A 59 1.48 8.79 -7.41
C ASN A 59 0.17 9.01 -8.17
N PRO A 60 -0.16 10.25 -8.58
CA PRO A 60 -1.44 10.59 -9.21
C PRO A 60 -1.68 9.84 -10.53
N PHE A 61 -0.65 9.53 -11.31
CA PHE A 61 -0.79 8.78 -12.55
C PHE A 61 -1.26 7.34 -12.30
N LEU A 62 -0.65 6.66 -11.34
CA LEU A 62 -0.99 5.28 -10.99
C LEU A 62 -2.37 5.19 -10.34
N ILE A 63 -2.70 6.14 -9.45
CA ILE A 63 -4.03 6.19 -8.83
C ILE A 63 -5.10 6.44 -9.89
N ASN A 64 -4.86 7.31 -10.88
CA ASN A 64 -5.80 7.55 -11.97
C ASN A 64 -6.08 6.29 -12.81
N ILE A 65 -5.07 5.45 -13.08
CA ILE A 65 -5.28 4.15 -13.74
C ILE A 65 -6.26 3.30 -12.93
N LEU A 66 -6.09 3.20 -11.61
CA LEU A 66 -6.98 2.44 -10.75
C LEU A 66 -8.40 3.03 -10.71
N ARG A 67 -8.52 4.37 -10.73
CA ARG A 67 -9.83 5.05 -10.76
C ARG A 67 -10.65 4.76 -12.02
N GLU A 68 -10.02 4.47 -13.15
CA GLU A 68 -10.71 4.02 -14.36
C GLU A 68 -11.50 2.70 -14.14
N TYR A 69 -11.10 1.90 -13.15
CA TYR A 69 -11.79 0.67 -12.73
C TYR A 69 -12.79 0.89 -11.58
N GLY A 70 -12.98 2.14 -11.14
CA GLY A 70 -13.91 2.51 -10.07
C GLY A 70 -13.28 2.53 -8.67
N CYS A 71 -11.96 2.40 -8.55
CA CYS A 71 -11.30 2.51 -7.25
C CYS A 71 -11.41 3.93 -6.68
N GLY A 72 -11.65 4.00 -5.38
CA GLY A 72 -11.48 5.21 -4.57
C GLY A 72 -10.07 5.32 -4.01
N CYS A 73 -9.89 6.23 -3.04
CA CYS A 73 -8.64 6.49 -2.35
C CYS A 73 -8.81 6.27 -0.85
N ASP A 74 -8.00 5.40 -0.23
CA ASP A 74 -7.82 5.35 1.22
C ASP A 74 -6.68 6.28 1.61
N CYS A 75 -6.99 7.28 2.43
CA CYS A 75 -6.07 8.33 2.86
C CYS A 75 -5.82 8.25 4.37
N SER A 76 -4.59 8.49 4.79
CA SER A 76 -4.18 8.46 6.20
C SER A 76 -3.60 9.79 6.70
N SER A 77 -3.58 10.83 5.85
CA SER A 77 -3.05 12.16 6.18
C SER A 77 -3.66 13.25 5.29
N ILE A 78 -3.49 14.50 5.72
CA ILE A 78 -3.96 15.66 4.94
C ILE A 78 -3.32 15.73 3.55
N THR A 79 -2.05 15.35 3.41
CA THR A 79 -1.36 15.40 2.11
C THR A 79 -1.89 14.34 1.14
N GLU A 80 -2.30 13.18 1.64
CA GLU A 80 -2.97 12.16 0.83
C GLU A 80 -4.38 12.59 0.43
N LEU A 81 -5.12 13.25 1.33
CA LEU A 81 -6.43 13.88 1.00
C LEU A 81 -6.28 14.95 -0.08
N MET A 82 -5.26 15.81 0.03
CA MET A 82 -4.96 16.84 -0.99
C MET A 82 -4.61 16.23 -2.33
N LEU A 83 -3.78 15.17 -2.35
CA LEU A 83 -3.44 14.45 -3.57
C LEU A 83 -4.69 13.85 -4.22
N SER A 84 -5.53 13.19 -3.44
CA SER A 84 -6.77 12.57 -3.91
C SER A 84 -7.75 13.60 -4.47
N LYS A 85 -7.92 14.72 -3.78
CA LYS A 85 -8.71 15.84 -4.29
C LYS A 85 -8.15 16.42 -5.60
N ALA A 86 -6.82 16.55 -5.71
CA ALA A 86 -6.17 17.09 -6.90
C ALA A 86 -6.41 16.23 -8.16
N ILE A 87 -6.60 14.93 -8.01
CA ILE A 87 -6.97 14.02 -9.11
C ILE A 87 -8.48 13.87 -9.30
N GLY A 88 -9.30 14.68 -8.60
CA GLY A 88 -10.74 14.69 -8.73
C GLY A 88 -11.50 13.65 -7.91
N ALA A 89 -10.86 12.98 -6.93
CA ALA A 89 -11.57 12.16 -5.97
C ALA A 89 -12.16 13.07 -4.88
N VAL A 90 -13.47 12.92 -4.61
CA VAL A 90 -14.21 13.67 -3.57
C VAL A 90 -15.38 12.82 -3.05
N GLY A 91 -15.89 13.17 -1.89
CA GLY A 91 -17.06 12.49 -1.32
C GLY A 91 -16.79 11.01 -1.05
N ASP A 92 -17.73 10.17 -1.45
CA ASP A 92 -17.65 8.71 -1.29
C ASP A 92 -16.54 8.04 -2.12
N ASP A 93 -15.72 8.80 -2.87
CA ASP A 93 -14.51 8.29 -3.49
C ASP A 93 -13.31 8.31 -2.56
N ILE A 94 -13.44 8.86 -1.35
CA ILE A 94 -12.38 8.92 -0.36
C ILE A 94 -12.82 8.26 0.93
N MET A 95 -12.02 7.29 1.39
CA MET A 95 -12.02 6.78 2.76
C MET A 95 -10.88 7.48 3.51
N PHE A 96 -11.16 8.05 4.67
CA PHE A 96 -10.13 8.64 5.53
C PHE A 96 -9.93 7.77 6.77
N SER A 97 -8.90 6.92 6.73
CA SER A 97 -8.56 5.92 7.75
C SER A 97 -7.26 6.28 8.46
N SER A 98 -7.29 7.36 9.21
CA SER A 98 -6.18 7.79 10.07
C SER A 98 -6.28 7.18 11.47
N ASN A 99 -5.25 7.28 12.29
CA ASN A 99 -5.25 6.79 13.67
C ASN A 99 -5.10 7.91 14.72
N ASP A 100 -3.94 8.48 14.94
CA ASP A 100 -3.76 9.63 15.84
C ASP A 100 -4.11 10.93 15.09
N THR A 101 -5.39 11.14 14.79
CA THR A 101 -5.86 12.13 13.81
C THR A 101 -5.91 13.55 14.38
N PRO A 102 -5.14 14.50 13.83
CA PRO A 102 -5.27 15.91 14.21
C PRO A 102 -6.65 16.51 13.82
N PRO A 103 -7.21 17.44 14.63
CA PRO A 103 -8.47 18.08 14.29
C PRO A 103 -8.53 18.70 12.90
N ALA A 104 -7.44 19.30 12.42
CA ALA A 104 -7.37 19.90 11.09
C ALA A 104 -7.56 18.89 9.95
N GLU A 105 -7.14 17.64 10.15
CA GLU A 105 -7.31 16.58 9.15
C GLU A 105 -8.76 16.10 9.10
N PHE A 106 -9.43 15.97 10.25
CA PHE A 106 -10.88 15.71 10.30
C PHE A 106 -11.67 16.80 9.56
N LYS A 107 -11.31 18.07 9.81
CA LYS A 107 -11.97 19.18 9.12
C LYS A 107 -11.77 19.12 7.62
N TYR A 108 -10.55 18.87 7.16
CA TYR A 108 -10.27 18.79 5.73
C TYR A 108 -10.96 17.59 5.08
N ALA A 109 -11.00 16.44 5.75
CA ALA A 109 -11.72 15.26 5.27
C ALA A 109 -13.23 15.54 5.11
N ASP A 110 -13.86 16.20 6.10
CA ASP A 110 -15.26 16.62 6.03
C ASP A 110 -15.50 17.66 4.92
N ASP A 111 -14.64 18.67 4.80
CA ASP A 111 -14.75 19.72 3.78
C ASP A 111 -14.74 19.17 2.33
N ILE A 112 -14.12 18.01 2.10
CA ILE A 112 -14.15 17.33 0.80
C ILE A 112 -15.15 16.18 0.72
N GLY A 113 -15.93 15.98 1.79
CA GLY A 113 -16.99 14.97 1.90
C GLY A 113 -16.51 13.54 2.03
N ALA A 114 -15.26 13.30 2.46
CA ALA A 114 -14.70 11.97 2.63
C ALA A 114 -15.45 11.16 3.70
N ILE A 115 -15.52 9.84 3.53
CA ILE A 115 -16.00 8.94 4.58
C ILE A 115 -14.94 8.87 5.67
N ILE A 116 -15.27 9.35 6.88
CA ILE A 116 -14.34 9.35 8.01
C ILE A 116 -14.48 8.05 8.80
N ASN A 117 -13.35 7.37 9.00
CA ASN A 117 -13.24 6.18 9.83
C ASN A 117 -12.59 6.56 11.17
N LEU A 118 -13.33 6.41 12.26
CA LEU A 118 -12.87 6.73 13.61
C LEU A 118 -12.08 5.56 14.18
N ASP A 119 -10.84 5.83 14.59
CA ASP A 119 -9.94 4.82 15.11
C ASP A 119 -10.21 4.49 16.59
N ASP A 120 -10.66 5.47 17.35
CA ASP A 120 -10.95 5.36 18.79
C ASP A 120 -12.25 6.08 19.16
N ILE A 121 -12.91 5.66 20.24
CA ILE A 121 -14.16 6.24 20.73
C ILE A 121 -14.00 7.72 21.08
N THR A 122 -12.83 8.15 21.54
CA THR A 122 -12.53 9.56 21.88
C THR A 122 -12.57 10.46 20.64
N HIS A 123 -12.38 9.90 19.46
CA HIS A 123 -12.46 10.64 18.19
C HIS A 123 -13.86 11.20 17.92
N ILE A 124 -14.92 10.63 18.49
CA ILE A 124 -16.29 11.16 18.36
C ILE A 124 -16.36 12.59 18.91
N ASP A 125 -15.85 12.79 20.11
CA ASP A 125 -15.86 14.11 20.76
C ASP A 125 -14.91 15.08 20.06
N ILE A 126 -13.77 14.61 19.59
CA ILE A 126 -12.80 15.43 18.83
C ILE A 126 -13.45 15.91 17.52
N LEU A 127 -14.08 15.00 16.79
CA LEU A 127 -14.76 15.30 15.52
C LEU A 127 -15.89 16.29 15.73
N GLU A 128 -16.79 16.04 16.70
CA GLU A 128 -17.92 16.92 17.01
C GLU A 128 -17.46 18.32 17.45
N LYS A 129 -16.43 18.41 18.31
CA LYS A 129 -15.85 19.71 18.69
C LYS A 129 -15.22 20.46 17.52
N THR A 130 -14.62 19.72 16.58
CA THR A 130 -13.94 20.29 15.43
C THR A 130 -14.91 20.84 14.40
N LEU A 131 -15.99 20.10 14.13
CA LEU A 131 -16.99 20.44 13.09
C LEU A 131 -18.20 21.20 13.62
N GLY A 132 -18.54 21.02 14.90
CA GLY A 132 -19.80 21.49 15.50
C GLY A 132 -20.99 20.52 15.27
N TYR A 133 -20.78 19.41 14.62
CA TYR A 133 -21.73 18.33 14.33
C TYR A 133 -21.01 17.02 14.04
N LEU A 134 -21.76 15.92 13.89
CA LEU A 134 -21.25 14.67 13.32
C LEU A 134 -21.77 14.47 11.89
N PRO A 135 -20.90 14.04 10.93
CA PRO A 135 -21.35 13.64 9.60
C PRO A 135 -22.42 12.55 9.65
N LYS A 136 -23.32 12.54 8.67
CA LYS A 136 -24.41 11.55 8.57
C LYS A 136 -23.91 10.12 8.32
N LYS A 137 -22.75 9.97 7.72
CA LYS A 137 -22.08 8.71 7.43
C LYS A 137 -20.74 8.67 8.13
N LEU A 138 -20.53 7.70 9.02
CA LEU A 138 -19.28 7.48 9.74
C LEU A 138 -18.95 5.99 9.81
N SER A 139 -17.68 5.68 9.92
CA SER A 139 -17.16 4.34 10.16
C SER A 139 -16.35 4.29 11.44
N CYS A 140 -16.28 3.12 12.06
CA CYS A 140 -15.41 2.85 13.20
C CYS A 140 -14.46 1.70 12.90
N ARG A 141 -13.21 1.83 13.32
CA ARG A 141 -12.25 0.75 13.29
C ARG A 141 -12.45 -0.16 14.49
N TYR A 142 -12.67 -1.43 14.21
CA TYR A 142 -12.82 -2.48 15.20
C TYR A 142 -11.48 -3.20 15.43
N ASN A 143 -11.18 -3.44 16.71
CA ASN A 143 -10.09 -4.30 17.15
C ASN A 143 -10.67 -5.43 18.00
N PRO A 144 -10.73 -6.67 17.51
CA PRO A 144 -11.30 -7.78 18.25
C PRO A 144 -10.47 -8.19 19.47
N GLY A 145 -9.25 -7.67 19.63
CA GLY A 145 -8.30 -8.15 20.63
C GLY A 145 -7.85 -9.58 20.37
N GLY A 146 -7.17 -10.18 21.37
CA GLY A 146 -6.74 -11.57 21.28
C GLY A 146 -5.68 -11.84 20.23
N TYR A 147 -5.62 -13.09 19.78
CA TYR A 147 -4.64 -13.57 18.80
C TYR A 147 -5.33 -13.98 17.50
N PHE A 148 -4.88 -13.42 16.38
CA PHE A 148 -5.41 -13.72 15.05
C PHE A 148 -4.41 -14.63 14.31
N SER A 149 -4.60 -15.94 14.35
CA SER A 149 -3.59 -16.96 14.04
C SER A 149 -3.41 -17.31 12.55
N ILE A 150 -4.03 -16.57 11.61
CA ILE A 150 -3.98 -16.88 10.16
C ILE A 150 -2.92 -16.04 9.46
N ALA A 151 -2.38 -15.03 10.13
CA ALA A 151 -1.44 -14.09 9.56
C ALA A 151 0.01 -14.46 9.90
N ASN A 152 0.94 -13.92 9.13
CA ASN A 152 2.35 -13.94 9.48
C ASN A 152 2.64 -12.83 10.51
N ASN A 153 3.75 -12.93 11.24
CA ASN A 153 4.13 -12.16 12.44
C ASN A 153 4.09 -10.61 12.37
N ILE A 154 3.42 -10.02 11.41
CA ILE A 154 3.22 -8.56 11.33
C ILE A 154 1.76 -8.28 11.68
N MET A 155 1.48 -7.87 12.91
CA MET A 155 0.15 -7.58 13.48
C MET A 155 -0.70 -8.83 13.81
N ASP A 156 -0.07 -9.97 14.09
CA ASP A 156 -0.78 -11.22 14.49
C ASP A 156 -1.42 -11.14 15.88
N ASN A 157 -1.12 -10.12 16.65
CA ASN A 157 -1.67 -9.89 17.97
C ASN A 157 -2.45 -8.56 17.99
N PRO A 158 -3.75 -8.56 17.65
CA PRO A 158 -4.59 -7.35 17.71
C PRO A 158 -4.59 -6.69 19.09
N GLY A 159 -4.36 -7.45 20.17
CA GLY A 159 -4.27 -6.92 21.52
C GLY A 159 -3.08 -5.98 21.76
N ASP A 160 -2.00 -6.10 20.97
CA ASP A 160 -0.82 -5.21 21.03
C ASP A 160 -0.87 -4.10 19.96
N ALA A 161 -1.85 -4.14 19.06
CA ALA A 161 -1.99 -3.14 18.02
C ALA A 161 -2.50 -1.81 18.59
N LYS A 162 -1.92 -0.70 18.13
CA LYS A 162 -2.34 0.65 18.55
C LYS A 162 -3.63 1.13 17.89
N TYR A 163 -4.35 0.26 17.16
CA TYR A 163 -5.45 0.63 16.30
C TYR A 163 -6.76 0.02 16.76
N GLY A 164 -7.83 0.82 16.67
CA GLY A 164 -9.20 0.34 16.72
C GLY A 164 -9.80 0.19 18.11
N MET A 165 -11.12 0.21 18.14
CA MET A 165 -11.97 0.12 19.34
C MET A 165 -12.13 -1.33 19.77
N THR A 166 -12.15 -1.59 21.09
CA THR A 166 -12.60 -2.88 21.61
C THR A 166 -14.07 -3.14 21.27
N THR A 167 -14.53 -4.35 21.51
CA THR A 167 -15.97 -4.68 21.29
C THR A 167 -16.89 -3.74 22.08
N GLU A 168 -16.61 -3.53 23.35
CA GLU A 168 -17.40 -2.67 24.22
C GLU A 168 -17.39 -1.21 23.74
N GLN A 169 -16.23 -0.69 23.37
CA GLN A 169 -16.09 0.66 22.83
C GLN A 169 -16.83 0.83 21.51
N LEU A 170 -16.77 -0.18 20.61
CA LEU A 170 -17.45 -0.12 19.32
C LEU A 170 -18.98 -0.03 19.50
N PHE A 171 -19.55 -0.86 20.35
CA PHE A 171 -20.99 -0.84 20.63
C PHE A 171 -21.43 0.48 21.28
N GLU A 172 -20.65 1.01 22.20
CA GLU A 172 -20.91 2.31 22.82
C GLU A 172 -20.77 3.45 21.81
N ALA A 173 -19.74 3.43 20.96
CA ALA A 173 -19.54 4.41 19.89
C ALA A 173 -20.73 4.48 18.95
N PHE A 174 -21.29 3.33 18.55
CA PHE A 174 -22.47 3.28 17.68
C PHE A 174 -23.72 3.86 18.35
N LYS A 175 -23.94 3.60 19.64
CA LYS A 175 -25.03 4.21 20.41
C LYS A 175 -24.88 5.72 20.49
N ILE A 176 -23.68 6.21 20.82
CA ILE A 176 -23.38 7.64 20.92
C ILE A 176 -23.61 8.32 19.56
N MET A 177 -22.98 7.80 18.49
CA MET A 177 -23.10 8.38 17.16
C MET A 177 -24.55 8.42 16.67
N LYS A 178 -25.32 7.33 16.90
CA LYS A 178 -26.75 7.28 16.54
C LYS A 178 -27.56 8.33 17.30
N SER A 179 -27.32 8.48 18.61
CA SER A 179 -28.00 9.50 19.44
C SER A 179 -27.68 10.93 18.97
N LYS A 180 -26.51 11.14 18.33
CA LYS A 180 -26.08 12.44 17.78
C LYS A 180 -26.45 12.62 16.30
N GLY A 181 -27.25 11.71 15.72
CA GLY A 181 -27.89 11.88 14.41
C GLY A 181 -27.07 11.31 13.24
N VAL A 182 -26.12 10.42 13.48
CA VAL A 182 -25.49 9.59 12.42
C VAL A 182 -26.52 8.60 11.90
N GLU A 183 -26.66 8.47 10.60
CA GLU A 183 -27.69 7.70 9.91
C GLU A 183 -27.14 6.45 9.22
N GLU A 184 -25.93 6.52 8.66
CA GLU A 184 -25.25 5.45 7.94
C GLU A 184 -23.93 5.08 8.62
N PHE A 185 -23.76 3.81 8.89
CA PHE A 185 -22.62 3.31 9.66
C PHE A 185 -21.75 2.37 8.83
N GLY A 186 -20.44 2.48 8.99
CA GLY A 186 -19.46 1.53 8.50
C GLY A 186 -18.72 0.83 9.63
N ILE A 187 -18.22 -0.35 9.36
CA ILE A 187 -17.29 -1.08 10.22
C ILE A 187 -16.02 -1.36 9.42
N HIS A 188 -14.89 -1.13 10.04
CA HIS A 188 -13.56 -1.33 9.45
C HIS A 188 -12.71 -2.16 10.40
N ALA A 189 -11.83 -3.02 9.88
CA ALA A 189 -10.76 -3.63 10.68
C ALA A 189 -9.53 -3.90 9.83
N PHE A 190 -8.36 -3.68 10.42
CA PHE A 190 -7.06 -4.00 9.81
C PHE A 190 -6.25 -4.85 10.79
N LEU A 191 -6.17 -6.16 10.54
CA LEU A 191 -5.60 -7.13 11.47
C LEU A 191 -4.27 -7.73 11.02
N ALA A 192 -3.92 -7.60 9.74
CA ALA A 192 -2.71 -8.19 9.20
C ALA A 192 -2.14 -7.43 8.01
N SER A 193 -0.88 -7.66 7.70
CA SER A 193 -0.20 -7.11 6.52
C SER A 193 0.62 -8.20 5.82
N ASN A 194 0.53 -8.24 4.49
CA ASN A 194 1.23 -9.19 3.63
C ASN A 194 0.90 -10.65 3.95
N THR A 195 -0.38 -10.97 4.13
CA THR A 195 -0.85 -12.33 4.33
C THR A 195 -0.96 -13.07 3.01
N VAL A 196 -0.23 -14.19 2.88
CA VAL A 196 -0.19 -15.00 1.66
C VAL A 196 -1.00 -16.27 1.87
N THR A 197 -2.31 -16.12 2.07
CA THR A 197 -3.30 -17.20 2.18
C THR A 197 -4.67 -16.73 1.73
N ASN A 198 -5.42 -17.62 1.07
CA ASN A 198 -6.78 -17.32 0.61
C ASN A 198 -7.81 -17.27 1.74
N GLU A 199 -7.47 -17.72 2.95
CA GLU A 199 -8.40 -17.80 4.10
C GLU A 199 -8.46 -16.50 4.92
N TYR A 200 -7.50 -15.60 4.76
CA TYR A 200 -7.45 -14.39 5.57
C TYR A 200 -8.71 -13.53 5.44
N TYR A 201 -9.09 -13.14 4.23
CA TYR A 201 -10.28 -12.31 4.02
C TYR A 201 -11.59 -13.01 4.39
N PRO A 202 -11.86 -14.24 4.01
CA PRO A 202 -13.06 -14.94 4.47
C PRO A 202 -13.17 -15.03 5.99
N THR A 203 -12.06 -15.23 6.70
CA THR A 203 -12.05 -15.27 8.18
C THR A 203 -12.27 -13.90 8.78
N LEU A 204 -11.62 -12.86 8.27
CA LEU A 204 -11.85 -11.47 8.67
C LEU A 204 -13.30 -11.06 8.42
N ALA A 205 -13.82 -11.37 7.23
CA ALA A 205 -15.20 -11.09 6.85
C ALA A 205 -16.19 -11.74 7.83
N LYS A 206 -15.98 -13.02 8.19
CA LYS A 206 -16.82 -13.70 9.16
C LYS A 206 -16.87 -12.95 10.49
N THR A 207 -15.71 -12.58 11.02
CA THR A 207 -15.61 -11.83 12.27
C THR A 207 -16.38 -10.51 12.21
N LEU A 208 -16.17 -9.73 11.13
CA LEU A 208 -16.83 -8.43 10.97
C LEU A 208 -18.32 -8.55 10.71
N PHE A 209 -18.75 -9.56 9.95
CA PHE A 209 -20.19 -9.77 9.66
C PHE A 209 -20.96 -10.18 10.90
N GLU A 210 -20.40 -11.07 11.72
CA GLU A 210 -21.00 -11.46 13.00
C GLU A 210 -21.13 -10.26 13.96
N VAL A 211 -20.12 -9.39 14.01
CA VAL A 211 -20.16 -8.14 14.80
C VAL A 211 -21.19 -7.17 14.24
N ALA A 212 -21.28 -7.03 12.92
CA ALA A 212 -22.24 -6.15 12.25
C ALA A 212 -23.69 -6.55 12.56
N VAL A 213 -23.99 -7.86 12.52
CA VAL A 213 -25.32 -8.38 12.90
C VAL A 213 -25.68 -7.99 14.34
N LYS A 214 -24.78 -8.25 15.28
CA LYS A 214 -24.98 -7.90 16.69
C LYS A 214 -25.15 -6.38 16.89
N LEU A 215 -24.35 -5.56 16.22
CA LEU A 215 -24.47 -4.11 16.27
C LEU A 215 -25.85 -3.64 15.78
N LYS A 216 -26.34 -4.18 14.66
CA LYS A 216 -27.68 -3.90 14.15
C LYS A 216 -28.75 -4.30 15.16
N GLU A 217 -28.67 -5.49 15.74
CA GLU A 217 -29.65 -6.01 16.72
C GLU A 217 -29.67 -5.17 17.99
N GLU A 218 -28.52 -4.83 18.57
CA GLU A 218 -28.45 -4.13 19.85
C GLU A 218 -28.64 -2.62 19.77
N THR A 219 -28.20 -2.00 18.68
CA THR A 219 -28.22 -0.53 18.52
C THR A 219 -29.25 -0.04 17.53
N GLY A 220 -29.73 -0.92 16.66
CA GLY A 220 -30.58 -0.56 15.52
C GLY A 220 -29.84 0.34 14.52
N ALA A 221 -28.51 0.28 14.46
CA ALA A 221 -27.72 1.05 13.52
C ALA A 221 -27.90 0.50 12.09
N HIS A 222 -27.97 1.40 11.11
CA HIS A 222 -28.02 1.03 9.71
C HIS A 222 -26.60 0.85 9.14
N ILE A 223 -26.12 -0.39 9.12
CA ILE A 223 -24.80 -0.73 8.57
C ILE A 223 -24.89 -0.67 7.05
N LYS A 224 -24.19 0.27 6.45
CA LYS A 224 -24.16 0.48 4.99
C LYS A 224 -23.02 -0.24 4.31
N PHE A 225 -21.89 -0.34 4.98
CA PHE A 225 -20.71 -1.01 4.43
C PHE A 225 -19.87 -1.67 5.51
N ILE A 226 -19.12 -2.69 5.10
CA ILE A 226 -18.10 -3.33 5.90
C ILE A 226 -16.79 -3.28 5.10
N ASN A 227 -15.77 -2.64 5.68
CA ASN A 227 -14.48 -2.44 5.09
C ASN A 227 -13.50 -3.50 5.63
N LEU A 228 -13.09 -4.41 4.76
CA LEU A 228 -12.12 -5.45 5.07
C LEU A 228 -10.67 -4.91 5.07
N SER A 229 -10.50 -3.62 4.77
CA SER A 229 -9.21 -2.94 4.69
C SER A 229 -8.22 -3.62 3.73
N GLY A 230 -6.93 -3.58 4.06
CA GLY A 230 -5.87 -4.23 3.32
C GLY A 230 -5.49 -5.61 3.89
N GLY A 231 -4.25 -5.99 3.67
CA GLY A 231 -3.68 -7.21 4.27
C GLY A 231 -3.36 -8.32 3.28
N ILE A 232 -4.04 -8.41 2.13
CA ILE A 232 -3.69 -9.38 1.09
C ILE A 232 -2.25 -9.11 0.64
N GLY A 233 -1.41 -10.14 0.79
CA GLY A 233 0.00 -10.12 0.46
C GLY A 233 0.30 -10.56 -0.97
N ILE A 234 1.58 -10.59 -1.27
CA ILE A 234 2.12 -11.11 -2.52
C ILE A 234 3.26 -12.09 -2.22
N PRO A 235 3.54 -13.03 -3.12
CA PRO A 235 4.68 -13.92 -2.98
C PRO A 235 5.96 -13.15 -3.37
N TYR A 236 6.73 -12.71 -2.39
CA TYR A 236 8.01 -12.06 -2.65
C TYR A 236 9.10 -13.03 -3.10
N ARG A 237 9.06 -14.28 -2.60
CA ARG A 237 10.03 -15.32 -2.95
C ARG A 237 9.54 -16.16 -4.11
N PRO A 238 10.45 -16.68 -4.95
CA PRO A 238 10.08 -17.52 -6.10
C PRO A 238 9.40 -18.86 -5.70
N ASP A 239 9.64 -19.33 -4.47
CA ASP A 239 9.10 -20.58 -3.92
C ASP A 239 7.77 -20.40 -3.18
N GLN A 240 7.27 -19.16 -3.06
CA GLN A 240 5.96 -18.88 -2.46
C GLN A 240 4.84 -18.98 -3.50
N GLU A 241 3.70 -19.51 -3.08
CA GLU A 241 2.46 -19.41 -3.86
C GLU A 241 1.77 -18.08 -3.59
N GLY A 242 1.20 -17.49 -4.63
CA GLY A 242 0.44 -16.24 -4.54
C GLY A 242 -1.00 -16.48 -4.10
N ASN A 243 -1.65 -15.42 -3.65
CA ASN A 243 -3.08 -15.43 -3.39
C ASN A 243 -3.87 -15.53 -4.69
N ASP A 244 -4.95 -16.30 -4.67
CA ASP A 244 -5.97 -16.33 -5.73
C ASP A 244 -7.12 -15.38 -5.33
N ILE A 245 -7.19 -14.24 -5.99
CA ILE A 245 -8.20 -13.20 -5.68
C ILE A 245 -9.62 -13.70 -5.96
N PHE A 246 -9.81 -14.61 -6.91
CA PHE A 246 -11.12 -15.18 -7.21
C PHE A 246 -11.55 -16.17 -6.11
N ALA A 247 -10.64 -16.99 -5.61
CA ALA A 247 -10.89 -17.86 -4.48
C ALA A 247 -11.20 -17.03 -3.20
N ILE A 248 -10.48 -15.93 -2.99
CA ILE A 248 -10.74 -15.00 -1.89
C ILE A 248 -12.14 -14.37 -2.05
N GLY A 249 -12.48 -13.83 -3.22
CA GLY A 249 -13.78 -13.24 -3.48
C GLY A 249 -14.93 -14.21 -3.26
N ALA A 250 -14.81 -15.45 -3.76
CA ALA A 250 -15.79 -16.51 -3.55
C ALA A 250 -15.91 -16.92 -2.07
N GLY A 251 -14.78 -16.94 -1.34
CA GLY A 251 -14.78 -17.22 0.11
C GLY A 251 -15.53 -16.13 0.90
N VAL A 252 -15.34 -14.86 0.57
CA VAL A 252 -16.07 -13.75 1.20
C VAL A 252 -17.56 -13.79 0.84
N GLU A 253 -17.90 -14.07 -0.43
CA GLU A 253 -19.30 -14.24 -0.88
C GLU A 253 -20.03 -15.34 -0.09
N LYS A 254 -19.36 -16.47 0.11
CA LYS A 254 -19.91 -17.58 0.90
C LYS A 254 -20.27 -17.11 2.32
N VAL A 255 -19.34 -16.44 3.00
CA VAL A 255 -19.56 -15.95 4.37
C VAL A 255 -20.64 -14.87 4.40
N TYR A 256 -20.70 -14.01 3.38
CA TYR A 256 -21.76 -13.00 3.22
C TYR A 256 -23.14 -13.64 3.18
N ASN A 257 -23.30 -14.66 2.38
CA ASN A 257 -24.57 -15.41 2.22
C ASN A 257 -24.92 -16.23 3.48
N GLU A 258 -23.92 -16.66 4.24
CA GLU A 258 -24.15 -17.43 5.49
C GLU A 258 -24.51 -16.54 6.69
N VAL A 259 -24.00 -15.30 6.75
CA VAL A 259 -24.13 -14.45 7.95
C VAL A 259 -25.03 -13.24 7.71
N LEU A 260 -24.76 -12.42 6.67
CA LEU A 260 -25.48 -11.16 6.45
C LEU A 260 -26.85 -11.35 5.81
N VAL A 261 -26.96 -12.20 4.82
CA VAL A 261 -28.24 -12.43 4.11
C VAL A 261 -29.33 -12.94 5.06
N PRO A 262 -29.11 -13.95 5.91
CA PRO A 262 -30.14 -14.40 6.87
C PRO A 262 -30.53 -13.33 7.92
N ALA A 263 -29.62 -12.38 8.20
CA ALA A 263 -29.87 -11.26 9.12
C ALA A 263 -30.61 -10.08 8.44
N GLY A 264 -30.99 -10.22 7.17
CA GLY A 264 -31.63 -9.13 6.39
C GLY A 264 -30.67 -7.95 6.19
N MET A 265 -29.41 -8.24 5.86
CA MET A 265 -28.33 -7.27 5.59
C MET A 265 -27.69 -7.54 4.21
N ASP A 266 -28.50 -7.95 3.25
CA ASP A 266 -28.11 -8.29 1.90
C ASP A 266 -27.83 -7.06 1.00
N ASP A 267 -28.01 -5.85 1.54
CA ASP A 267 -27.67 -4.57 0.91
C ASP A 267 -26.34 -3.98 1.37
N VAL A 268 -25.63 -4.63 2.30
CA VAL A 268 -24.36 -4.14 2.84
C VAL A 268 -23.27 -4.20 1.78
N ALA A 269 -22.63 -3.06 1.52
CA ALA A 269 -21.48 -2.96 0.62
C ALA A 269 -20.22 -3.52 1.26
N ILE A 270 -19.38 -4.17 0.44
CA ILE A 270 -18.04 -4.62 0.87
C ILE A 270 -16.99 -3.66 0.31
N TYR A 271 -16.17 -3.12 1.21
CA TYR A 271 -15.03 -2.27 0.86
C TYR A 271 -13.71 -2.96 1.16
N THR A 272 -12.70 -2.59 0.40
CA THR A 272 -11.32 -3.04 0.58
C THR A 272 -10.35 -1.84 0.46
N GLU A 273 -9.18 -1.92 1.11
CA GLU A 273 -8.14 -0.89 1.09
C GLU A 273 -6.78 -1.51 0.72
N LEU A 274 -6.75 -2.14 -0.44
CA LEU A 274 -5.57 -2.86 -0.90
C LEU A 274 -4.51 -1.90 -1.46
N GLY A 275 -3.31 -1.97 -0.93
CA GLY A 275 -2.16 -1.24 -1.48
C GLY A 275 -1.15 -2.19 -2.13
N ARG A 276 -0.56 -3.06 -1.32
CA ARG A 276 0.49 -3.99 -1.75
C ARG A 276 0.02 -4.91 -2.88
N PHE A 277 -1.12 -5.56 -2.70
CA PHE A 277 -1.70 -6.45 -3.70
C PHE A 277 -1.93 -5.74 -5.04
N MET A 278 -2.33 -4.47 -4.98
CA MET A 278 -2.68 -3.71 -6.20
C MET A 278 -1.47 -3.40 -7.07
N LEU A 279 -0.34 -2.99 -6.48
CA LEU A 279 0.77 -2.42 -7.24
C LEU A 279 2.13 -3.10 -7.04
N ALA A 280 2.40 -3.78 -5.92
CA ALA A 280 3.74 -4.27 -5.64
C ALA A 280 4.33 -5.17 -6.75
N PRO A 281 3.59 -6.16 -7.31
CA PRO A 281 4.11 -7.03 -8.35
C PRO A 281 4.37 -6.32 -9.69
N TYR A 282 3.76 -5.16 -9.87
CA TYR A 282 3.78 -4.39 -11.11
C TYR A 282 4.72 -3.19 -11.03
N GLY A 283 5.70 -3.25 -10.15
CA GLY A 283 6.77 -2.27 -10.06
C GLY A 283 8.09 -2.90 -9.70
N ALA A 284 9.17 -2.32 -10.23
CA ALA A 284 10.53 -2.73 -9.99
C ALA A 284 11.43 -1.52 -9.74
N LEU A 285 12.45 -1.68 -8.91
CA LEU A 285 13.58 -0.76 -8.85
C LEU A 285 14.64 -1.26 -9.82
N VAL A 286 14.91 -0.44 -10.83
CA VAL A 286 15.97 -0.70 -11.83
C VAL A 286 17.21 0.06 -11.41
N THR A 287 18.32 -0.66 -11.30
CA THR A 287 19.60 -0.13 -10.83
C THR A 287 20.77 -0.75 -11.62
N ARG A 288 21.92 -0.11 -11.60
CA ARG A 288 23.11 -0.56 -12.33
C ARG A 288 24.23 -0.94 -11.37
N ALA A 289 24.90 -2.04 -11.64
CA ALA A 289 26.14 -2.42 -10.97
C ALA A 289 27.25 -1.41 -11.31
N ILE A 290 27.80 -0.76 -10.30
CA ILE A 290 28.79 0.30 -10.47
C ILE A 290 30.12 0.04 -9.73
N ASN A 291 30.10 -0.86 -8.75
CA ASN A 291 31.27 -1.22 -7.98
C ASN A 291 31.25 -2.70 -7.60
N GLU A 292 32.42 -3.32 -7.49
CA GLU A 292 32.61 -4.61 -6.86
C GLU A 292 33.66 -4.50 -5.74
N LYS A 293 33.48 -5.28 -4.69
CA LYS A 293 34.43 -5.36 -3.57
C LYS A 293 34.65 -6.81 -3.19
N HIS A 294 35.92 -7.18 -3.05
CA HIS A 294 36.37 -8.50 -2.67
C HIS A 294 37.06 -8.41 -1.31
N THR A 295 36.35 -8.73 -0.24
CA THR A 295 36.87 -8.67 1.14
C THR A 295 36.64 -10.02 1.82
N HIS A 296 35.94 -10.07 2.96
CA HIS A 296 35.49 -11.32 3.58
C HIS A 296 34.27 -11.92 2.85
N LYS A 297 33.62 -11.12 2.00
CA LYS A 297 32.50 -11.48 1.12
C LYS A 297 32.70 -10.81 -0.23
N GLU A 298 31.90 -11.28 -1.19
CA GLU A 298 31.79 -10.66 -2.50
C GLU A 298 30.62 -9.65 -2.50
N TYR A 299 30.88 -8.41 -2.85
CA TYR A 299 29.90 -7.34 -2.87
C TYR A 299 29.71 -6.78 -4.28
N ILE A 300 28.47 -6.58 -4.66
CA ILE A 300 28.08 -5.79 -5.83
C ILE A 300 27.45 -4.48 -5.31
N GLY A 301 28.16 -3.38 -5.54
CA GLY A 301 27.65 -2.04 -5.27
C GLY A 301 26.85 -1.54 -6.46
N VAL A 302 25.63 -1.05 -6.19
CA VAL A 302 24.73 -0.49 -7.20
C VAL A 302 24.53 1.02 -7.01
N ASP A 303 24.04 1.71 -8.04
CA ASP A 303 23.76 3.16 -7.98
C ASP A 303 22.50 3.50 -7.17
N ALA A 304 21.62 2.52 -6.90
CA ALA A 304 20.55 2.66 -5.90
C ALA A 304 21.08 2.49 -4.48
N CYS A 305 20.29 2.90 -3.49
CA CYS A 305 20.53 2.66 -2.07
C CYS A 305 19.19 2.55 -1.30
N ALA A 306 19.23 2.35 0.00
CA ALA A 306 18.03 2.19 0.82
C ALA A 306 17.10 3.43 0.78
N VAL A 307 17.56 4.60 0.35
CA VAL A 307 16.71 5.76 0.03
C VAL A 307 15.67 5.42 -1.04
N ASN A 308 16.02 4.57 -2.01
CA ASN A 308 15.13 4.13 -3.07
C ASN A 308 14.25 2.95 -2.67
N LEU A 309 14.75 2.05 -1.80
CA LEU A 309 14.02 0.88 -1.30
C LEU A 309 14.51 0.50 0.09
N MET A 310 13.86 1.03 1.13
CA MET A 310 14.31 0.83 2.51
C MET A 310 13.96 -0.55 3.10
N ARG A 311 12.99 -1.25 2.54
CA ARG A 311 12.42 -2.46 3.14
C ARG A 311 13.45 -3.57 3.43
N PRO A 312 14.40 -3.89 2.54
CA PRO A 312 15.47 -4.84 2.88
C PRO A 312 16.31 -4.39 4.07
N ALA A 313 16.70 -3.11 4.12
CA ALA A 313 17.55 -2.55 5.16
C ALA A 313 16.90 -2.51 6.55
N ILE A 314 15.60 -2.16 6.62
CA ILE A 314 14.89 -1.93 7.89
C ILE A 314 14.15 -3.18 8.38
N TYR A 315 13.56 -3.95 7.47
CA TYR A 315 12.74 -5.10 7.82
C TYR A 315 13.38 -6.45 7.48
N GLY A 316 14.57 -6.46 6.85
CA GLY A 316 15.14 -7.68 6.29
C GLY A 316 14.26 -8.28 5.17
N ALA A 317 13.43 -7.46 4.53
CA ALA A 317 12.47 -7.92 3.55
C ALA A 317 13.19 -8.45 2.29
N TYR A 318 12.73 -9.62 1.84
CA TYR A 318 13.22 -10.20 0.60
C TYR A 318 12.60 -9.49 -0.60
N HIS A 319 13.45 -9.12 -1.55
CA HIS A 319 13.08 -8.80 -2.92
C HIS A 319 13.89 -9.67 -3.86
N HIS A 320 13.24 -10.24 -4.89
CA HIS A 320 13.95 -11.00 -5.91
C HIS A 320 14.77 -10.05 -6.79
N ILE A 321 15.94 -10.49 -7.21
CA ILE A 321 16.83 -9.71 -8.08
C ILE A 321 17.10 -10.54 -9.33
N THR A 322 16.82 -9.98 -10.49
CA THR A 322 17.20 -10.53 -11.79
C THR A 322 18.33 -9.68 -12.38
N VAL A 323 19.41 -10.33 -12.81
CA VAL A 323 20.47 -9.71 -13.61
C VAL A 323 20.01 -9.75 -15.06
N MET A 324 19.67 -8.59 -15.62
CA MET A 324 19.01 -8.50 -16.92
C MET A 324 19.90 -8.96 -18.06
N GLY A 325 19.35 -9.86 -18.88
CA GLY A 325 20.08 -10.52 -19.97
C GLY A 325 20.87 -11.75 -19.54
N LYS A 326 20.79 -12.13 -18.25
CA LYS A 326 21.41 -13.34 -17.68
C LYS A 326 20.38 -14.22 -16.95
N GLU A 327 19.09 -14.09 -17.30
CA GLU A 327 17.97 -14.76 -16.62
C GLU A 327 18.07 -16.29 -16.66
N ASN A 328 18.77 -16.83 -17.66
CA ASN A 328 18.94 -18.27 -17.86
C ASN A 328 20.35 -18.75 -17.48
N GLU A 329 21.22 -17.89 -16.99
CA GLU A 329 22.56 -18.29 -16.56
C GLU A 329 22.53 -18.93 -15.16
N PRO A 330 23.50 -19.83 -14.86
CA PRO A 330 23.60 -20.42 -13.52
C PRO A 330 23.82 -19.36 -12.44
N CYS A 331 23.10 -19.49 -11.32
CA CYS A 331 23.28 -18.64 -10.15
C CYS A 331 24.37 -19.21 -9.24
N ASP A 332 25.62 -19.18 -9.68
CA ASP A 332 26.76 -19.84 -9.01
C ASP A 332 27.58 -18.88 -8.12
N TYR A 333 27.27 -17.58 -8.18
CA TYR A 333 28.00 -16.55 -7.45
C TYR A 333 27.18 -16.06 -6.25
N LYS A 334 27.84 -16.00 -5.09
CA LYS A 334 27.21 -15.53 -3.84
C LYS A 334 27.61 -14.07 -3.59
N TYR A 335 26.63 -13.17 -3.61
CA TYR A 335 26.86 -11.74 -3.43
C TYR A 335 26.01 -11.15 -2.29
N ASP A 336 26.58 -10.13 -1.62
CA ASP A 336 25.79 -9.08 -0.99
C ASP A 336 25.60 -7.95 -2.01
N VAL A 337 24.37 -7.56 -2.33
CA VAL A 337 24.05 -6.44 -3.21
C VAL A 337 23.80 -5.20 -2.37
N THR A 338 24.62 -4.15 -2.54
CA THR A 338 24.70 -3.04 -1.59
C THR A 338 24.51 -1.68 -2.26
N GLY A 339 23.95 -0.73 -1.49
CA GLY A 339 23.91 0.68 -1.84
C GLY A 339 25.14 1.44 -1.31
N SER A 340 25.03 2.77 -1.36
CA SER A 340 26.16 3.68 -1.07
C SER A 340 25.97 4.50 0.23
N LEU A 341 25.02 4.14 1.09
CA LEU A 341 24.85 4.82 2.38
C LEU A 341 25.96 4.43 3.37
N CYS A 342 26.30 5.35 4.28
CA CYS A 342 27.15 5.07 5.44
C CYS A 342 26.35 4.29 6.52
N GLU A 343 25.65 3.25 6.09
CA GLU A 343 24.78 2.36 6.88
C GLU A 343 25.04 0.92 6.45
N ASN A 344 25.53 0.10 7.37
CA ASN A 344 25.88 -1.29 7.06
C ASN A 344 24.70 -2.14 6.57
N ASN A 345 23.48 -1.75 6.96
CA ASN A 345 22.25 -2.44 6.52
C ASN A 345 21.75 -1.98 5.13
N ASP A 346 22.45 -1.05 4.47
CA ASP A 346 22.11 -0.64 3.09
C ASP A 346 22.45 -1.76 2.10
N LYS A 347 21.69 -2.84 2.18
CA LYS A 347 21.82 -4.06 1.40
C LYS A 347 20.46 -4.48 0.85
N PHE A 348 20.37 -4.62 -0.46
CA PHE A 348 19.21 -5.18 -1.15
C PHE A 348 19.13 -6.70 -1.05
N ALA A 349 20.29 -7.35 -0.91
CA ALA A 349 20.40 -8.78 -0.70
C ALA A 349 21.66 -9.12 0.08
N ILE A 350 21.58 -10.19 0.86
CA ILE A 350 22.69 -10.77 1.65
C ILE A 350 22.84 -12.24 1.24
N ASP A 351 24.07 -12.67 0.98
CA ASP A 351 24.42 -14.05 0.60
C ASP A 351 23.51 -14.58 -0.55
N ARG A 352 23.20 -13.71 -1.51
CA ARG A 352 22.30 -14.04 -2.62
C ARG A 352 23.07 -14.76 -3.72
N MET A 353 22.56 -15.94 -4.12
CA MET A 353 23.04 -16.63 -5.31
C MET A 353 22.48 -15.94 -6.56
N LEU A 354 23.36 -15.47 -7.42
CA LEU A 354 23.07 -14.77 -8.67
C LEU A 354 23.97 -15.30 -9.80
N PRO A 355 23.62 -15.07 -11.07
CA PRO A 355 24.58 -15.16 -12.16
C PRO A 355 25.78 -14.21 -11.91
N LYS A 356 26.87 -14.43 -12.62
CA LYS A 356 28.00 -13.48 -12.56
C LYS A 356 27.52 -12.08 -12.92
N VAL A 357 27.72 -11.13 -11.99
CA VAL A 357 27.39 -9.71 -12.22
C VAL A 357 28.65 -9.01 -12.74
N ASP A 358 28.55 -8.41 -13.90
CA ASP A 358 29.61 -7.58 -14.47
C ASP A 358 29.29 -6.09 -14.26
N MET A 359 30.32 -5.25 -14.17
CA MET A 359 30.12 -3.80 -14.02
C MET A 359 29.36 -3.23 -15.22
N GLY A 360 28.30 -2.49 -14.94
CA GLY A 360 27.38 -1.97 -15.94
C GLY A 360 26.14 -2.82 -16.16
N ASP A 361 26.03 -4.02 -15.61
CA ASP A 361 24.83 -4.82 -15.69
C ASP A 361 23.64 -4.11 -15.02
N LEU A 362 22.46 -4.23 -15.61
CA LEU A 362 21.21 -3.81 -15.01
C LEU A 362 20.66 -4.90 -14.09
N LEU A 363 20.32 -4.51 -12.87
CA LEU A 363 19.63 -5.34 -11.91
C LEU A 363 18.17 -4.87 -11.79
N PHE A 364 17.26 -5.81 -11.93
CA PHE A 364 15.82 -5.61 -11.78
C PHE A 364 15.40 -6.17 -10.41
N ILE A 365 15.11 -5.26 -9.46
CA ILE A 365 14.67 -5.61 -8.12
C ILE A 365 13.14 -5.63 -8.12
N HIS A 366 12.56 -6.84 -8.02
CA HIS A 366 11.14 -7.08 -8.18
C HIS A 366 10.28 -6.58 -7.03
N ASP A 367 8.97 -6.47 -7.28
CA ASP A 367 7.91 -6.28 -6.29
C ASP A 367 8.04 -4.98 -5.48
N THR A 368 8.53 -3.91 -6.11
CA THR A 368 8.74 -2.62 -5.46
C THR A 368 7.63 -1.60 -5.76
N GLY A 369 6.59 -1.99 -6.49
CA GLY A 369 5.52 -1.09 -6.92
C GLY A 369 4.64 -0.54 -5.80
N ALA A 370 4.72 -1.11 -4.59
CA ALA A 370 4.09 -0.59 -3.39
C ALA A 370 5.05 -0.65 -2.22
N HIS A 371 5.01 0.37 -1.34
CA HIS A 371 5.92 0.51 -0.20
C HIS A 371 7.42 0.50 -0.60
N GLY A 372 7.71 0.83 -1.86
CA GLY A 372 9.04 1.07 -2.40
C GLY A 372 9.37 2.55 -2.31
N PHE A 373 9.11 3.31 -3.37
CA PHE A 373 9.34 4.76 -3.42
C PHE A 373 8.67 5.51 -2.24
N ALA A 374 7.45 5.13 -1.89
CA ALA A 374 6.65 5.80 -0.87
C ALA A 374 7.31 5.81 0.52
N MET A 375 8.06 4.77 0.86
CA MET A 375 8.78 4.66 2.14
C MET A 375 10.19 5.24 2.08
N GLY A 376 10.61 5.81 0.97
CA GLY A 376 11.92 6.41 0.81
C GLY A 376 12.14 7.60 1.76
N TYR A 377 13.38 7.83 2.12
CA TYR A 377 13.85 8.89 3.00
C TYR A 377 15.14 9.49 2.43
N ASN A 378 15.65 10.57 3.03
CA ASN A 378 16.95 11.14 2.67
C ASN A 378 17.95 10.90 3.80
N TYR A 379 18.92 10.02 3.56
CA TYR A 379 20.06 9.81 4.45
C TYR A 379 21.35 9.99 3.65
N ASN A 380 22.42 10.49 4.28
CA ASN A 380 23.65 10.93 3.64
C ASN A 380 23.44 11.97 2.50
N GLY A 381 22.33 12.70 2.50
CA GLY A 381 21.99 13.62 1.41
C GLY A 381 21.70 12.94 0.08
N LYS A 382 21.44 11.62 0.06
CA LYS A 382 21.04 10.91 -1.16
C LYS A 382 19.63 11.30 -1.55
N LEU A 383 19.41 11.41 -2.86
CA LEU A 383 18.18 11.89 -3.47
C LEU A 383 17.31 10.72 -3.95
N LYS A 384 16.00 10.91 -3.93
CA LYS A 384 15.05 9.91 -4.45
C LYS A 384 15.10 9.87 -5.97
N SER A 385 14.95 8.66 -6.50
CA SER A 385 14.97 8.37 -7.93
C SER A 385 13.68 8.80 -8.65
N ALA A 386 13.70 8.78 -9.98
CA ALA A 386 12.50 8.97 -10.80
C ALA A 386 11.54 7.78 -10.70
N GLU A 387 10.27 8.02 -11.04
CA GLU A 387 9.24 7.00 -11.28
C GLU A 387 8.81 7.05 -12.74
N ILE A 388 8.85 5.92 -13.43
CA ILE A 388 8.58 5.76 -14.86
C ILE A 388 7.43 4.77 -15.04
N LEU A 389 6.49 5.09 -15.92
CA LEU A 389 5.40 4.19 -16.32
C LEU A 389 5.74 3.57 -17.68
N LEU A 390 5.82 2.26 -17.74
CA LEU A 390 5.84 1.49 -18.99
C LEU A 390 4.38 1.25 -19.41
N LYS A 391 3.99 1.83 -20.53
CA LYS A 391 2.62 1.79 -21.03
C LYS A 391 2.30 0.49 -21.75
N GLU A 392 1.01 0.18 -21.90
CA GLU A 392 0.53 -1.01 -22.60
C GLU A 392 1.00 -1.07 -24.08
N ASP A 393 1.21 0.06 -24.73
CA ASP A 393 1.71 0.16 -26.10
C ASP A 393 3.24 0.01 -26.22
N GLY A 394 3.93 -0.21 -25.10
CA GLY A 394 5.38 -0.31 -25.02
C GLY A 394 6.12 1.03 -24.99
N SER A 395 5.42 2.17 -25.07
CA SER A 395 6.01 3.46 -24.78
C SER A 395 6.24 3.65 -23.28
N PHE A 396 7.00 4.66 -22.89
CA PHE A 396 7.24 4.94 -21.47
C PHE A 396 7.15 6.44 -21.18
N GLN A 397 6.75 6.77 -19.95
CA GLN A 397 6.53 8.13 -19.50
C GLN A 397 7.09 8.33 -18.10
N MET A 398 7.79 9.42 -17.88
CA MET A 398 8.13 9.86 -16.53
C MET A 398 6.86 10.36 -15.81
N ILE A 399 6.54 9.75 -14.67
CA ILE A 399 5.37 10.08 -13.85
C ILE A 399 5.77 10.76 -12.53
N ARG A 400 7.06 10.78 -12.22
CA ARG A 400 7.70 11.62 -11.20
C ARG A 400 9.16 11.78 -11.59
N ARG A 401 9.65 13.02 -11.59
CA ARG A 401 11.09 13.26 -11.78
C ARG A 401 11.91 12.82 -10.56
N ALA A 402 13.18 12.54 -10.77
CA ALA A 402 14.10 12.39 -9.67
C ALA A 402 14.22 13.71 -8.87
N GLU A 403 14.54 13.58 -7.58
CA GLU A 403 14.93 14.74 -6.78
C GLU A 403 16.25 15.33 -7.29
N THR A 404 16.38 16.63 -7.11
CA THR A 404 17.60 17.41 -7.34
C THR A 404 18.11 17.95 -6.01
N PRO A 405 19.34 18.46 -5.93
CA PRO A 405 19.81 19.17 -4.73
C PRO A 405 18.87 20.31 -4.31
N ALA A 406 18.21 20.97 -5.27
CA ALA A 406 17.23 22.02 -4.98
C ALA A 406 16.05 21.50 -4.14
N ASP A 407 15.57 20.28 -4.39
CA ASP A 407 14.49 19.69 -3.61
C ASP A 407 14.94 19.37 -2.18
N TYR A 408 16.18 18.87 -2.03
CA TYR A 408 16.77 18.59 -0.72
C TYR A 408 16.95 19.85 0.14
N PHE A 409 17.30 20.96 -0.49
CA PHE A 409 17.50 22.25 0.18
C PHE A 409 16.26 23.16 0.23
N ALA A 410 15.12 22.72 -0.33
CA ALA A 410 13.92 23.54 -0.45
C ALA A 410 13.36 24.08 0.86
N THR A 411 13.66 23.42 2.00
CA THR A 411 13.20 23.85 3.32
C THR A 411 14.18 24.78 4.05
N PHE A 412 15.30 25.13 3.45
CA PHE A 412 16.31 26.05 4.00
C PHE A 412 16.11 27.51 3.57
N ASP A 413 14.90 27.91 3.29
CA ASP A 413 14.53 29.28 2.89
C ASP A 413 14.82 30.34 3.97
N CYS A 414 14.86 29.92 5.25
CA CYS A 414 15.25 30.75 6.39
C CYS A 414 16.77 31.03 6.49
N PHE A 415 17.57 30.39 5.64
CA PHE A 415 19.03 30.55 5.62
C PHE A 415 19.47 30.75 4.16
N ASP A 416 20.22 31.81 3.88
CA ASP A 416 20.71 32.12 2.52
C ASP A 416 21.77 31.11 2.02
N PHE A 417 21.41 29.82 2.16
CA PHE A 417 22.26 28.68 1.85
C PHE A 417 22.13 28.26 0.39
N TYR A 418 20.92 28.34 -0.15
CA TYR A 418 20.59 27.87 -1.48
C TYR A 418 21.45 28.56 -2.57
N LYS A 419 21.57 29.89 -2.52
CA LYS A 419 22.42 30.66 -3.46
C LYS A 419 23.88 30.28 -3.41
N LYS A 420 24.40 29.88 -2.23
CA LYS A 420 25.81 29.51 -2.04
C LYS A 420 26.16 28.11 -2.49
N VAL A 421 25.16 27.23 -2.67
CA VAL A 421 25.36 25.82 -3.01
C VAL A 421 25.03 25.53 -4.47
N THR A 422 24.18 26.35 -5.09
CA THR A 422 23.73 26.15 -6.47
C THR A 422 24.44 27.06 -7.48
N GLU A 423 25.22 28.08 -7.03
CA GLU A 423 26.17 28.85 -7.82
C GLU A 423 27.53 28.15 -7.89
#